data_9daac111741ab6a2bf500f6d887fc56a
#
_entry.id   9daac111741ab6a2bf500f6d887fc56a
#
_cell.length_a   1.000
_cell.length_b   1.000
_cell.length_c   1.000
_cell.angle_alpha   90.00
_cell.angle_beta   90.00
_cell.angle_gamma   90.00
#
_symmetry.space_group_name_H-M   'P 1'
#
loop_
_entity.id
_entity.type
_entity.pdbx_description
1 polymer ?
#
loop_
_entity_poly.entity_id
_entity_poly.type
_entity_poly.pdbx_seq_one_letter_code
_entity_poly.pdbx_strand_id
1 'polypeptide(L)'
;MHEYEQIITQPIFFLFVAFSLVLTWAYFRGKRRNRELYVSVFEDLVRIFKPDDQKFTNIGGAIGYHANLYIRKKKAFLSRVDATITMLPRHSLLYLPISKLIRKYDRLFLELYLKNPPSEEGHFLEKRYARFSKTRVANLDKLEAETVNWGGYDFDLLYGSEQMRQKLLDFLAKNPDPGGIRHIALVPEQQKCFIFMIPKKKEVATTLQPVYNWLPSLVKNM
;
A
#
# COMPACT_ATOMS: atom_id res chain seq x y z
N MET A 1 -21.51 -28.26 46.06
CA MET A 1 -20.07 -28.45 45.76
C MET A 1 -19.84 -29.53 44.71
N HIS A 2 -20.52 -30.70 44.75
CA HIS A 2 -20.31 -31.81 43.81
C HIS A 2 -20.59 -31.52 42.31
N GLU A 3 -21.49 -30.64 41.95
CA GLU A 3 -21.80 -30.28 40.55
C GLU A 3 -20.62 -29.54 39.86
N TYR A 4 -19.92 -28.66 40.57
CA TYR A 4 -18.78 -27.91 40.02
C TYR A 4 -17.56 -28.79 39.78
N GLU A 5 -17.31 -29.82 40.60
CA GLU A 5 -16.22 -30.81 40.40
C GLU A 5 -16.45 -31.65 39.16
N GLN A 6 -17.70 -31.99 38.81
CA GLN A 6 -18.04 -32.74 37.59
C GLN A 6 -17.76 -31.96 36.29
N ILE A 7 -17.93 -30.64 36.31
CA ILE A 7 -17.68 -29.77 35.13
C ILE A 7 -16.18 -29.68 34.86
N ILE A 8 -15.37 -29.51 35.91
CA ILE A 8 -13.92 -29.29 35.75
C ILE A 8 -13.23 -30.57 35.23
N THR A 9 -13.77 -31.75 35.52
CA THR A 9 -13.19 -33.06 35.08
C THR A 9 -13.64 -33.46 33.67
N GLN A 10 -14.58 -32.76 33.04
CA GLN A 10 -15.05 -33.10 31.70
C GLN A 10 -14.03 -32.74 30.62
N PRO A 11 -13.78 -33.61 29.62
CA PRO A 11 -12.85 -33.33 28.51
C PRO A 11 -13.19 -32.02 27.76
N ILE A 12 -14.47 -31.67 27.66
CA ILE A 12 -14.94 -30.45 27.01
C ILE A 12 -14.46 -29.17 27.69
N PHE A 13 -14.32 -29.19 29.04
CA PHE A 13 -13.75 -28.09 29.80
C PHE A 13 -12.29 -27.83 29.40
N PHE A 14 -11.47 -28.88 29.33
CA PHE A 14 -10.07 -28.75 28.90
C PHE A 14 -9.95 -28.27 27.47
N LEU A 15 -10.82 -28.75 26.56
CA LEU A 15 -10.87 -28.25 25.19
C LEU A 15 -11.22 -26.76 25.14
N PHE A 16 -12.18 -26.30 25.94
CA PHE A 16 -12.54 -24.88 26.03
C PHE A 16 -11.38 -24.02 26.54
N VAL A 17 -10.70 -24.47 27.59
CA VAL A 17 -9.52 -23.76 28.13
C VAL A 17 -8.40 -23.73 27.11
N ALA A 18 -8.08 -24.85 26.47
CA ALA A 18 -7.04 -24.93 25.42
C ALA A 18 -7.36 -24.00 24.23
N PHE A 19 -8.62 -24.01 23.78
CA PHE A 19 -9.08 -23.13 22.71
C PHE A 19 -8.94 -21.65 23.07
N SER A 20 -9.33 -21.28 24.30
CA SER A 20 -9.20 -19.90 24.81
C SER A 20 -7.74 -19.45 24.86
N LEU A 21 -6.83 -20.32 25.28
CA LEU A 21 -5.39 -20.03 25.27
C LEU A 21 -4.85 -19.84 23.84
N VAL A 22 -5.26 -20.69 22.89
CA VAL A 22 -4.89 -20.57 21.48
C VAL A 22 -5.39 -19.24 20.90
N LEU A 23 -6.65 -18.85 21.16
CA LEU A 23 -7.19 -17.56 20.70
C LEU A 23 -6.41 -16.39 21.26
N THR A 24 -6.10 -16.42 22.56
CA THR A 24 -5.33 -15.38 23.24
C THR A 24 -3.92 -15.25 22.65
N TRP A 25 -3.23 -16.37 22.49
CA TRP A 25 -1.90 -16.39 21.86
C TRP A 25 -1.94 -15.87 20.42
N ALA A 26 -2.91 -16.31 19.62
CA ALA A 26 -3.10 -15.87 18.24
C ALA A 26 -3.37 -14.37 18.14
N TYR A 27 -4.16 -13.82 19.08
CA TYR A 27 -4.43 -12.38 19.18
C TYR A 27 -3.13 -11.58 19.34
N PHE A 28 -2.33 -11.89 20.35
CA PHE A 28 -1.08 -11.15 20.61
C PHE A 28 -0.07 -11.34 19.47
N ARG A 29 0.07 -12.55 18.94
CA ARG A 29 0.95 -12.84 17.81
C ARG A 29 0.50 -12.07 16.55
N GLY A 30 -0.79 -12.04 16.26
CA GLY A 30 -1.34 -11.33 15.11
C GLY A 30 -1.17 -9.81 15.21
N LYS A 31 -1.43 -9.24 16.40
CA LYS A 31 -1.22 -7.83 16.70
C LYS A 31 0.25 -7.42 16.55
N ARG A 32 1.17 -8.25 17.06
CA ARG A 32 2.62 -8.02 16.93
C ARG A 32 3.06 -8.01 15.45
N ARG A 33 2.59 -8.99 14.64
CA ARG A 33 2.91 -9.03 13.20
C ARG A 33 2.42 -7.79 12.44
N ASN A 34 1.21 -7.31 12.73
CA ASN A 34 0.70 -6.09 12.13
C ASN A 34 1.53 -4.89 12.56
N ARG A 35 1.90 -4.79 13.84
CA ARG A 35 2.76 -3.72 14.34
C ARG A 35 4.12 -3.71 13.64
N GLU A 36 4.78 -4.85 13.51
CA GLU A 36 6.07 -4.96 12.84
C GLU A 36 5.98 -4.53 11.36
N LEU A 37 4.87 -4.84 10.68
CA LEU A 37 4.66 -4.44 9.30
C LEU A 37 4.50 -2.92 9.17
N TYR A 38 3.53 -2.29 9.87
CA TYR A 38 3.29 -0.86 9.69
C TYR A 38 4.46 0.00 10.18
N VAL A 39 5.15 -0.40 11.24
CA VAL A 39 6.35 0.30 11.71
C VAL A 39 7.44 0.25 10.64
N SER A 40 7.73 -0.94 10.10
CA SER A 40 8.71 -1.08 9.02
C SER A 40 8.34 -0.26 7.77
N VAL A 41 7.05 -0.22 7.40
CA VAL A 41 6.56 0.59 6.27
C VAL A 41 6.81 2.07 6.52
N PHE A 42 6.41 2.59 7.68
CA PHE A 42 6.58 4.01 7.97
C PHE A 42 8.05 4.41 8.15
N GLU A 43 8.90 3.56 8.71
CA GLU A 43 10.35 3.77 8.76
C GLU A 43 10.95 3.87 7.34
N ASP A 44 10.53 2.99 6.42
CA ASP A 44 10.95 3.02 5.03
C ASP A 44 10.50 4.31 4.33
N LEU A 45 9.25 4.77 4.55
CA LEU A 45 8.74 6.02 3.98
C LEU A 45 9.49 7.24 4.52
N VAL A 46 9.75 7.30 5.83
CA VAL A 46 10.53 8.38 6.44
C VAL A 46 11.96 8.40 5.88
N ARG A 47 12.56 7.24 5.65
CA ARG A 47 13.91 7.13 5.06
C ARG A 47 13.97 7.68 3.62
N ILE A 48 12.95 7.40 2.80
CA ILE A 48 12.89 7.88 1.40
C ILE A 48 12.61 9.37 1.35
N PHE A 49 11.53 9.81 2.01
CA PHE A 49 11.00 11.16 1.85
C PHE A 49 11.70 12.20 2.73
N LYS A 50 12.37 11.76 3.81
CA LYS A 50 13.09 12.61 4.77
C LYS A 50 12.28 13.85 5.15
N PRO A 51 11.05 13.66 5.69
CA PRO A 51 10.14 14.75 6.02
C PRO A 51 10.72 15.64 7.11
N ASP A 52 10.34 16.92 7.09
CA ASP A 52 10.70 17.88 8.13
C ASP A 52 9.76 17.78 9.35
N ASP A 53 8.53 17.25 9.12
CA ASP A 53 7.52 17.03 10.16
C ASP A 53 6.65 15.83 9.79
N GLN A 54 6.13 15.12 10.80
CA GLN A 54 5.37 13.90 10.57
C GLN A 54 4.27 13.70 11.61
N LYS A 55 3.11 13.26 11.15
CA LYS A 55 1.96 12.94 12.02
C LYS A 55 1.46 11.53 11.72
N PHE A 56 1.40 10.69 12.74
CA PHE A 56 0.85 9.34 12.65
C PHE A 56 -0.49 9.25 13.35
N THR A 57 -1.48 8.62 12.72
CA THR A 57 -2.83 8.47 13.23
C THR A 57 -3.26 7.02 13.11
N ASN A 58 -3.81 6.48 14.19
CA ASN A 58 -4.47 5.18 14.16
C ASN A 58 -5.92 5.39 13.68
N ILE A 59 -6.29 4.76 12.55
CA ILE A 59 -7.61 4.91 11.92
C ILE A 59 -8.45 3.63 11.98
N GLY A 60 -7.89 2.53 12.46
CA GLY A 60 -8.58 1.24 12.47
C GLY A 60 -8.03 0.23 13.47
N GLY A 61 -7.70 0.66 14.69
CA GLY A 61 -7.22 -0.21 15.77
C GLY A 61 -5.92 -0.93 15.40
N ALA A 62 -5.97 -2.26 15.28
CA ALA A 62 -4.79 -3.08 14.96
C ALA A 62 -4.53 -3.26 13.45
N ILE A 63 -5.36 -2.68 12.58
CA ILE A 63 -5.33 -2.96 11.14
C ILE A 63 -5.24 -1.72 10.24
N GLY A 64 -5.41 -0.51 10.78
CA GLY A 64 -5.43 0.71 9.98
C GLY A 64 -4.60 1.84 10.59
N TYR A 65 -3.64 2.38 9.81
CA TYR A 65 -2.81 3.50 10.22
C TYR A 65 -2.61 4.46 9.06
N HIS A 66 -2.49 5.73 9.40
CA HIS A 66 -2.27 6.82 8.45
C HIS A 66 -1.07 7.66 8.90
N ALA A 67 -0.29 8.14 7.93
CA ALA A 67 0.82 9.05 8.16
C ALA A 67 0.72 10.25 7.21
N ASN A 68 0.88 11.45 7.75
CA ASN A 68 1.14 12.66 6.97
C ASN A 68 2.61 13.04 7.16
N LEU A 69 3.36 13.10 6.06
CA LEU A 69 4.77 13.44 6.03
C LEU A 69 4.93 14.79 5.32
N TYR A 70 5.31 15.83 6.04
CA TYR A 70 5.42 17.20 5.52
C TYR A 70 6.85 17.51 5.08
N ILE A 71 7.01 18.04 3.86
CA ILE A 71 8.31 18.34 3.24
C ILE A 71 8.36 19.84 2.95
N ARG A 72 9.07 20.59 3.82
CA ARG A 72 9.14 22.07 3.76
C ARG A 72 10.33 22.59 2.97
N LYS A 73 11.29 21.72 2.59
CA LYS A 73 12.50 22.09 1.85
C LYS A 73 12.16 22.79 0.54
N LYS A 74 12.69 24.02 0.32
CA LYS A 74 12.41 24.83 -0.88
C LYS A 74 12.70 24.10 -2.19
N LYS A 75 13.82 23.37 -2.28
CA LYS A 75 14.26 22.63 -3.47
C LYS A 75 13.59 21.25 -3.64
N ALA A 76 12.75 20.80 -2.71
CA ALA A 76 12.05 19.53 -2.86
C ALA A 76 10.90 19.68 -3.88
N PHE A 77 10.69 18.67 -4.71
CA PHE A 77 9.59 18.61 -5.67
C PHE A 77 8.26 18.18 -5.02
N LEU A 78 8.33 17.58 -3.83
CA LEU A 78 7.18 17.22 -2.99
C LEU A 78 6.92 18.28 -1.92
N SER A 79 5.64 18.46 -1.58
CA SER A 79 5.20 19.25 -0.43
C SER A 79 4.73 18.40 0.73
N ARG A 80 4.09 17.27 0.44
CA ARG A 80 3.54 16.34 1.44
C ARG A 80 3.40 14.94 0.85
N VAL A 81 3.48 13.93 1.70
CA VAL A 81 3.11 12.55 1.37
C VAL A 81 2.10 12.07 2.41
N ASP A 82 0.95 11.62 1.96
CA ASP A 82 -0.05 10.95 2.77
C ASP A 82 0.03 9.45 2.52
N ALA A 83 0.18 8.69 3.58
CA ALA A 83 0.33 7.25 3.51
C ALA A 83 -0.72 6.55 4.37
N THR A 84 -1.52 5.67 3.77
CA THR A 84 -2.52 4.87 4.49
C THR A 84 -2.21 3.40 4.33
N ILE A 85 -1.95 2.72 5.44
CA ILE A 85 -1.80 1.26 5.46
C ILE A 85 -3.04 0.61 6.06
N THR A 86 -3.58 -0.39 5.36
CA THR A 86 -4.65 -1.26 5.86
C THR A 86 -4.19 -2.72 5.81
N MET A 87 -4.28 -3.40 6.93
CA MET A 87 -3.74 -4.75 7.11
C MET A 87 -4.84 -5.78 7.33
N LEU A 88 -4.50 -7.04 7.06
CA LEU A 88 -5.36 -8.17 7.41
C LEU A 88 -5.52 -8.26 8.94
N PRO A 89 -6.69 -8.67 9.46
CA PRO A 89 -6.98 -8.77 10.89
C PRO A 89 -6.34 -10.01 11.51
N ARG A 90 -4.99 -10.08 11.50
CA ARG A 90 -4.23 -11.22 12.01
C ARG A 90 -4.43 -11.51 13.49
N HIS A 91 -4.91 -10.51 14.25
CA HIS A 91 -5.26 -10.64 15.66
C HIS A 91 -6.59 -11.35 15.89
N SER A 92 -7.41 -11.55 14.85
CA SER A 92 -8.68 -12.27 14.94
C SER A 92 -8.58 -13.58 14.17
N LEU A 93 -8.26 -14.67 14.90
CA LEU A 93 -8.01 -15.98 14.30
C LEU A 93 -9.21 -16.49 13.50
N LEU A 94 -10.43 -16.29 14.01
CA LEU A 94 -11.66 -16.75 13.39
C LEU A 94 -12.05 -15.91 12.16
N TYR A 95 -11.76 -14.60 12.19
CA TYR A 95 -12.11 -13.69 11.09
C TYR A 95 -11.03 -13.64 9.99
N LEU A 96 -9.78 -14.01 10.31
CA LEU A 96 -8.66 -13.95 9.35
C LEU A 96 -8.90 -14.74 8.06
N PRO A 97 -9.43 -15.99 8.06
CA PRO A 97 -9.73 -16.74 6.84
C PRO A 97 -10.74 -16.01 5.95
N ILE A 98 -11.82 -15.50 6.54
CA ILE A 98 -12.87 -14.75 5.83
C ILE A 98 -12.26 -13.46 5.22
N SER A 99 -11.47 -12.74 6.01
CA SER A 99 -10.81 -11.51 5.54
C SER A 99 -9.83 -11.78 4.39
N LYS A 100 -9.08 -12.90 4.41
CA LYS A 100 -8.21 -13.30 3.31
C LYS A 100 -8.97 -13.63 2.02
N LEU A 101 -10.17 -14.19 2.13
CA LEU A 101 -11.02 -14.46 0.98
C LEU A 101 -11.50 -13.15 0.31
N ILE A 102 -11.86 -12.14 1.12
CA ILE A 102 -12.40 -10.86 0.65
C ILE A 102 -11.28 -9.91 0.20
N ARG A 103 -10.25 -9.72 1.03
CA ARG A 103 -9.20 -8.70 0.82
C ARG A 103 -7.91 -9.20 0.21
N LYS A 104 -7.59 -10.47 0.36
CA LYS A 104 -6.38 -11.19 -0.08
C LYS A 104 -5.06 -10.74 0.57
N TYR A 105 -4.78 -9.44 0.68
CA TYR A 105 -3.48 -8.91 1.11
C TYR A 105 -3.60 -7.57 1.87
N ASP A 106 -2.51 -7.19 2.50
CA ASP A 106 -2.33 -5.86 3.09
C ASP A 106 -2.21 -4.81 1.97
N ARG A 107 -2.59 -3.58 2.25
CA ARG A 107 -2.63 -2.50 1.26
C ARG A 107 -1.93 -1.26 1.78
N LEU A 108 -1.08 -0.68 0.97
CA LEU A 108 -0.47 0.62 1.22
C LEU A 108 -0.88 1.57 0.08
N PHE A 109 -1.52 2.65 0.44
CA PHE A 109 -1.89 3.74 -0.44
C PHE A 109 -1.00 4.94 -0.13
N LEU A 110 -0.43 5.54 -1.15
CA LEU A 110 0.39 6.74 -1.04
C LEU A 110 -0.17 7.81 -1.97
N GLU A 111 -0.34 9.01 -1.43
CA GLU A 111 -0.62 10.22 -2.20
C GLU A 111 0.56 11.17 -2.04
N LEU A 112 1.31 11.36 -3.11
CA LEU A 112 2.46 12.26 -3.16
C LEU A 112 2.01 13.60 -3.74
N TYR A 113 1.93 14.63 -2.92
CA TYR A 113 1.57 16.00 -3.32
C TYR A 113 2.79 16.70 -3.89
N LEU A 114 2.72 17.00 -5.18
CA LEU A 114 3.79 17.64 -5.92
C LEU A 114 3.68 19.17 -5.79
N LYS A 115 4.78 19.89 -5.80
CA LYS A 115 4.77 21.36 -5.83
C LYS A 115 4.36 21.92 -7.19
N ASN A 116 4.73 21.20 -8.24
CA ASN A 116 4.31 21.49 -9.62
C ASN A 116 3.54 20.28 -10.16
N PRO A 117 2.54 20.48 -11.02
CA PRO A 117 1.78 19.39 -11.58
C PRO A 117 2.64 18.49 -12.47
N PRO A 118 2.34 17.19 -12.57
CA PRO A 118 2.87 16.35 -13.64
C PRO A 118 2.63 16.98 -15.01
N SER A 119 3.53 16.73 -15.95
CA SER A 119 3.38 17.27 -17.31
C SER A 119 2.13 16.74 -18.00
N GLU A 120 1.80 15.50 -17.78
CA GLU A 120 0.67 14.80 -18.39
C GLU A 120 0.15 13.70 -17.46
N GLU A 121 -1.06 13.22 -17.75
CA GLU A 121 -1.65 12.05 -17.08
C GLU A 121 -1.03 10.77 -17.61
N GLY A 122 -0.73 9.84 -16.70
CA GLY A 122 -0.16 8.55 -17.06
C GLY A 122 -0.32 7.53 -15.92
N HIS A 123 -0.60 6.27 -16.27
CA HIS A 123 -0.85 5.23 -15.29
C HIS A 123 -0.12 3.93 -15.62
N PHE A 124 0.32 3.24 -14.57
CA PHE A 124 0.57 1.81 -14.56
C PHE A 124 -0.53 1.17 -13.72
N LEU A 125 -1.38 0.35 -14.30
CA LEU A 125 -2.51 -0.26 -13.61
C LEU A 125 -2.49 -1.80 -13.81
N GLU A 126 -2.19 -2.54 -12.75
CA GLU A 126 -2.18 -4.00 -12.79
C GLU A 126 -3.60 -4.54 -13.00
N LYS A 127 -3.79 -5.39 -14.02
CA LYS A 127 -5.12 -5.85 -14.48
C LYS A 127 -5.92 -6.61 -13.43
N ARG A 128 -5.27 -7.47 -12.64
CA ARG A 128 -5.96 -8.24 -11.59
C ARG A 128 -6.40 -7.32 -10.45
N TYR A 129 -5.55 -6.35 -10.07
CA TYR A 129 -5.91 -5.34 -9.08
C TYR A 129 -7.08 -4.48 -9.57
N ALA A 130 -7.03 -3.97 -10.79
CA ALA A 130 -8.11 -3.17 -11.38
C ALA A 130 -9.45 -3.88 -11.35
N ARG A 131 -9.48 -5.16 -11.73
CA ARG A 131 -10.69 -6.00 -11.71
C ARG A 131 -11.25 -6.20 -10.31
N PHE A 132 -10.39 -6.43 -9.30
CA PHE A 132 -10.84 -6.65 -7.93
C PHE A 132 -11.24 -5.37 -7.20
N SER A 133 -10.52 -4.28 -7.40
CA SER A 133 -10.78 -3.01 -6.73
C SER A 133 -11.87 -2.19 -7.39
N LYS A 134 -12.34 -2.60 -8.59
CA LYS A 134 -13.22 -1.80 -9.45
C LYS A 134 -12.67 -0.39 -9.66
N THR A 135 -11.34 -0.27 -9.72
CA THR A 135 -10.67 1.01 -9.93
C THR A 135 -11.12 1.60 -11.25
N ARG A 136 -11.66 2.81 -11.20
CA ARG A 136 -12.03 3.60 -12.37
C ARG A 136 -11.06 4.75 -12.51
N VAL A 137 -10.42 4.87 -13.66
CA VAL A 137 -9.66 6.05 -14.05
C VAL A 137 -10.67 7.10 -14.57
N ALA A 138 -10.66 8.30 -14.02
CA ALA A 138 -11.68 9.31 -14.31
C ALA A 138 -11.70 9.74 -15.79
N ASN A 139 -10.51 9.84 -16.40
CA ASN A 139 -10.34 10.33 -17.78
C ASN A 139 -10.00 9.20 -18.76
N LEU A 140 -10.48 7.97 -18.51
CA LEU A 140 -10.12 6.80 -19.33
C LEU A 140 -10.47 6.97 -20.82
N ASP A 141 -11.51 7.70 -21.12
CA ASP A 141 -11.96 8.05 -22.46
C ASP A 141 -10.99 8.98 -23.24
N LYS A 142 -10.10 9.67 -22.52
CA LYS A 142 -9.08 10.56 -23.10
C LYS A 142 -7.69 9.96 -23.16
N LEU A 143 -7.52 8.74 -22.65
CA LEU A 143 -6.25 8.05 -22.55
C LEU A 143 -6.19 6.87 -23.50
N GLU A 144 -5.05 6.71 -24.16
CA GLU A 144 -4.73 5.48 -24.87
C GLU A 144 -4.29 4.41 -23.89
N ALA A 145 -4.51 3.14 -24.23
CA ALA A 145 -4.22 1.99 -23.38
C ALA A 145 -3.36 0.97 -24.13
N GLU A 146 -2.26 0.56 -23.52
CA GLU A 146 -1.39 -0.53 -23.99
C GLU A 146 -1.16 -1.53 -22.86
N THR A 147 -1.23 -2.83 -23.17
CA THR A 147 -0.92 -3.86 -22.18
C THR A 147 0.53 -4.29 -22.28
N VAL A 148 1.22 -4.26 -21.13
CA VAL A 148 2.62 -4.70 -21.01
C VAL A 148 2.78 -5.72 -19.89
N ASN A 149 3.76 -6.60 -20.00
CA ASN A 149 4.16 -7.47 -18.89
C ASN A 149 5.28 -6.80 -18.10
N TRP A 150 5.04 -6.59 -16.78
CA TRP A 150 6.02 -6.02 -15.88
C TRP A 150 6.26 -6.97 -14.69
N GLY A 151 7.43 -7.58 -14.67
CA GLY A 151 7.83 -8.52 -13.62
C GLY A 151 6.88 -9.72 -13.45
N GLY A 152 6.30 -10.23 -14.56
CA GLY A 152 5.35 -11.36 -14.54
C GLY A 152 3.90 -10.97 -14.25
N TYR A 153 3.58 -9.67 -14.17
CA TYR A 153 2.22 -9.15 -14.03
C TYR A 153 1.82 -8.36 -15.27
N ASP A 154 0.57 -8.50 -15.70
CA ASP A 154 0.00 -7.72 -16.80
C ASP A 154 -0.49 -6.38 -16.29
N PHE A 155 0.08 -5.30 -16.82
CA PHE A 155 -0.29 -3.93 -16.54
C PHE A 155 -0.90 -3.27 -17.78
N ASP A 156 -1.92 -2.45 -17.57
CA ASP A 156 -2.34 -1.47 -18.55
C ASP A 156 -1.54 -0.18 -18.31
N LEU A 157 -0.82 0.26 -19.36
CA LEU A 157 -0.26 1.61 -19.45
C LEU A 157 -1.34 2.48 -20.02
N LEU A 158 -1.71 3.55 -19.29
CA LEU A 158 -2.64 4.56 -19.78
C LEU A 158 -1.87 5.87 -19.93
N TYR A 159 -1.99 6.54 -21.06
CA TYR A 159 -1.22 7.73 -21.38
C TYR A 159 -2.00 8.67 -22.31
N GLY A 160 -1.74 9.99 -22.16
CA GLY A 160 -2.36 11.02 -22.99
C GLY A 160 -1.57 11.40 -24.25
N SER A 161 -0.29 10.97 -24.37
CA SER A 161 0.57 11.25 -25.50
C SER A 161 1.64 10.20 -25.70
N GLU A 162 2.20 10.12 -26.94
CA GLU A 162 3.32 9.23 -27.23
C GLU A 162 4.57 9.59 -26.41
N GLN A 163 4.76 10.86 -26.05
CA GLN A 163 5.85 11.27 -25.19
C GLN A 163 5.72 10.69 -23.78
N MET A 164 4.51 10.67 -23.21
CA MET A 164 4.25 10.04 -21.92
C MET A 164 4.41 8.53 -22.01
N ARG A 165 3.88 7.91 -23.07
CA ARG A 165 4.07 6.48 -23.33
C ARG A 165 5.55 6.09 -23.28
N GLN A 166 6.41 6.82 -23.99
CA GLN A 166 7.85 6.54 -24.01
C GLN A 166 8.48 6.67 -22.61
N LYS A 167 8.11 7.68 -21.84
CA LYS A 167 8.58 7.85 -20.44
C LYS A 167 8.17 6.67 -19.54
N LEU A 168 6.95 6.15 -19.73
CA LEU A 168 6.47 4.97 -18.98
C LEU A 168 7.26 3.72 -19.39
N LEU A 169 7.47 3.48 -20.68
CA LEU A 169 8.25 2.34 -21.17
C LEU A 169 9.72 2.40 -20.74
N ASP A 170 10.34 3.58 -20.78
CA ASP A 170 11.71 3.79 -20.32
C ASP A 170 11.86 3.50 -18.81
N PHE A 171 10.84 3.84 -18.03
CA PHE A 171 10.81 3.49 -16.60
C PHE A 171 10.77 1.97 -16.40
N LEU A 172 9.92 1.26 -17.14
CA LEU A 172 9.83 -0.21 -17.08
C LEU A 172 11.16 -0.87 -17.47
N ALA A 173 11.77 -0.41 -18.56
CA ALA A 173 13.04 -0.97 -19.04
C ALA A 173 14.16 -0.85 -18.00
N LYS A 174 14.19 0.27 -17.25
CA LYS A 174 15.17 0.51 -16.19
C LYS A 174 14.83 -0.21 -14.87
N ASN A 175 13.57 -0.58 -14.66
CA ASN A 175 13.07 -1.16 -13.43
C ASN A 175 12.19 -2.39 -13.74
N PRO A 176 12.78 -3.54 -14.07
CA PRO A 176 12.05 -4.71 -14.58
C PRO A 176 11.18 -5.41 -13.55
N ASP A 177 11.33 -5.12 -12.25
CA ASP A 177 10.52 -5.69 -11.18
C ASP A 177 9.65 -4.62 -10.51
N PRO A 178 8.30 -4.73 -10.57
CA PRO A 178 7.39 -3.83 -9.88
C PRO A 178 7.39 -4.02 -8.35
N GLY A 179 7.96 -5.08 -7.84
CA GLY A 179 7.87 -5.45 -6.44
C GLY A 179 6.43 -5.55 -5.96
N GLY A 180 6.09 -4.78 -4.94
CA GLY A 180 4.73 -4.67 -4.41
C GLY A 180 3.80 -3.75 -5.18
N ILE A 181 4.29 -2.92 -6.11
CA ILE A 181 3.48 -1.92 -6.84
C ILE A 181 2.42 -2.60 -7.70
N ARG A 182 1.19 -2.07 -7.66
CA ARG A 182 0.06 -2.52 -8.47
C ARG A 182 -0.66 -1.38 -9.19
N HIS A 183 -0.44 -0.14 -8.77
CA HIS A 183 -0.94 1.05 -9.46
C HIS A 183 -0.02 2.24 -9.18
N ILE A 184 0.35 2.97 -10.22
CA ILE A 184 0.92 4.32 -10.17
C ILE A 184 0.03 5.18 -11.04
N ALA A 185 -0.40 6.33 -10.55
CA ALA A 185 -1.19 7.29 -11.30
C ALA A 185 -0.61 8.69 -11.15
N LEU A 186 -0.31 9.33 -12.25
CA LEU A 186 0.06 10.73 -12.34
C LEU A 186 -1.21 11.53 -12.66
N VAL A 187 -1.63 12.41 -11.76
CA VAL A 187 -2.88 13.16 -11.87
C VAL A 187 -2.57 14.66 -11.89
N PRO A 188 -2.39 15.27 -13.08
CA PRO A 188 -2.02 16.69 -13.23
C PRO A 188 -3.00 17.65 -12.56
N GLU A 189 -4.30 17.42 -12.74
CA GLU A 189 -5.37 18.26 -12.19
C GLU A 189 -5.32 18.38 -10.66
N GLN A 190 -4.85 17.32 -9.98
CA GLN A 190 -4.74 17.27 -8.52
C GLN A 190 -3.31 17.53 -8.02
N GLN A 191 -2.35 17.77 -8.92
CA GLN A 191 -0.91 17.90 -8.59
C GLN A 191 -0.40 16.73 -7.73
N LYS A 192 -0.81 15.51 -8.06
CA LYS A 192 -0.53 14.32 -7.28
C LYS A 192 0.05 13.18 -8.11
N CYS A 193 0.86 12.37 -7.42
CA CYS A 193 1.12 11.01 -7.83
C CYS A 193 0.50 10.07 -6.78
N PHE A 194 -0.39 9.20 -7.22
CA PHE A 194 -0.97 8.14 -6.40
C PHE A 194 -0.22 6.84 -6.64
N ILE A 195 0.06 6.10 -5.56
CA ILE A 195 0.66 4.77 -5.64
C ILE A 195 -0.13 3.82 -4.75
N PHE A 196 -0.55 2.69 -5.32
CA PHE A 196 -1.03 1.56 -4.55
C PHE A 196 -0.03 0.42 -4.64
N MET A 197 0.33 -0.14 -3.48
CA MET A 197 1.20 -1.30 -3.41
C MET A 197 0.81 -2.29 -2.31
N ILE A 198 1.23 -3.54 -2.48
CA ILE A 198 1.16 -4.58 -1.45
C ILE A 198 2.46 -4.49 -0.64
N PRO A 199 2.40 -3.98 0.61
CA PRO A 199 3.61 -3.75 1.37
C PRO A 199 4.21 -5.05 1.89
N LYS A 200 5.53 -5.17 1.83
CA LYS A 200 6.30 -6.19 2.51
C LYS A 200 7.29 -5.53 3.46
N LYS A 201 7.55 -6.19 4.58
CA LYS A 201 8.47 -5.70 5.60
C LYS A 201 9.87 -5.49 5.01
N LYS A 202 10.45 -4.31 5.19
CA LYS A 202 11.79 -3.89 4.73
C LYS A 202 11.97 -3.83 3.19
N GLU A 203 10.89 -3.97 2.39
CA GLU A 203 10.98 -3.90 0.93
C GLU A 203 10.35 -2.63 0.35
N VAL A 204 9.65 -1.83 1.16
CA VAL A 204 8.94 -0.63 0.68
C VAL A 204 9.92 0.42 0.17
N ALA A 205 11.04 0.63 0.86
CA ALA A 205 12.04 1.61 0.45
C ALA A 205 12.66 1.23 -0.90
N THR A 206 13.09 -0.01 -1.09
CA THR A 206 13.71 -0.47 -2.33
C THR A 206 12.75 -0.41 -3.52
N THR A 207 11.48 -0.73 -3.28
CA THR A 207 10.42 -0.70 -4.30
C THR A 207 10.05 0.74 -4.71
N LEU A 208 9.99 1.69 -3.76
CA LEU A 208 9.58 3.06 -4.03
C LEU A 208 10.71 3.98 -4.48
N GLN A 209 11.96 3.68 -4.15
CA GLN A 209 13.11 4.53 -4.49
C GLN A 209 13.22 4.82 -5.99
N PRO A 210 13.05 3.84 -6.90
CA PRO A 210 13.04 4.11 -8.34
C PRO A 210 11.93 5.10 -8.74
N VAL A 211 10.72 4.94 -8.22
CA VAL A 211 9.59 5.84 -8.51
C VAL A 211 9.90 7.25 -7.99
N TYR A 212 10.41 7.37 -6.76
CA TYR A 212 10.79 8.65 -6.18
C TYR A 212 11.84 9.39 -7.01
N ASN A 213 12.85 8.68 -7.51
CA ASN A 213 13.90 9.25 -8.35
C ASN A 213 13.40 9.64 -9.76
N TRP A 214 12.38 8.96 -10.25
CA TRP A 214 11.79 9.21 -11.58
C TRP A 214 10.84 10.40 -11.60
N LEU A 215 10.06 10.62 -10.53
CA LEU A 215 9.03 11.67 -10.46
C LEU A 215 9.50 13.06 -10.86
N PRO A 216 10.70 13.56 -10.49
CA PRO A 216 11.14 14.90 -10.90
C PRO A 216 11.20 15.10 -12.41
N SER A 217 11.45 14.04 -13.21
CA SER A 217 11.50 14.11 -14.68
C SER A 217 10.12 14.26 -15.33
N LEU A 218 9.06 14.05 -14.56
CA LEU A 218 7.67 14.10 -15.02
C LEU A 218 6.95 15.40 -14.65
N VAL A 219 7.54 16.20 -13.79
CA VAL A 219 6.96 17.45 -13.29
C VAL A 219 7.31 18.58 -14.26
N LYS A 220 6.36 19.50 -14.49
CA LYS A 220 6.60 20.69 -15.30
C LYS A 220 7.71 21.55 -14.67
N ASN A 221 8.76 21.83 -15.45
CA ASN A 221 9.75 22.81 -15.04
C ASN A 221 9.08 24.21 -14.96
N MET A 222 9.43 24.96 -13.91
CA MET A 222 9.10 26.39 -13.87
C MET A 222 9.91 27.16 -14.88
#